data_d4908a1917a42de6ef289805ed4d2d83
#
_entry.id   d4908a1917a42de6ef289805ed4d2d83
#
_cell.length_a   1.000
_cell.length_b   1.000
_cell.length_c   1.000
_cell.angle_alpha   90.00
_cell.angle_beta   90.00
_cell.angle_gamma   90.00
#
_symmetry.space_group_name_H-M   'P 1'
#
loop_
_entity.id
_entity.type
_entity.pdbx_description
1 polymer ?
#
loop_
_entity_poly.entity_id
_entity_poly.type
_entity_poly.pdbx_seq_one_letter_code
_entity_poly.pdbx_strand_id
1 'polypeptide(L)'
;MSVLAEEYLKNTRKVYNDFCNKADSYESAKDFIDNIPAVYLARYRETVLAEHDSCVKNDEAVRNFVTSVLLSAFVSALVSAMISLEIQTYKIVIPFIIGMIWTVVVFLMINWNYIADTKKRQKYINICVLIGYLKSK
;
A
#
# COMPACT_ATOMS: atom_id res chain seq x y z
N MET A 1 8.75 33.33 -9.40
CA MET A 1 9.00 31.98 -8.86
C MET A 1 8.25 31.66 -7.56
N SER A 2 7.96 32.64 -6.67
CA SER A 2 7.27 32.39 -5.39
C SER A 2 5.80 31.93 -5.51
N VAL A 3 5.02 32.53 -6.40
CA VAL A 3 3.59 32.21 -6.58
C VAL A 3 3.37 30.81 -7.14
N LEU A 4 4.21 30.38 -8.10
CA LEU A 4 4.16 29.03 -8.67
C LEU A 4 4.50 27.94 -7.64
N ALA A 5 5.40 28.23 -6.69
CA ALA A 5 5.76 27.31 -5.62
C ALA A 5 4.64 27.16 -4.58
N GLU A 6 3.95 28.26 -4.24
CA GLU A 6 2.80 28.21 -3.33
C GLU A 6 1.60 27.49 -3.96
N GLU A 7 1.31 27.74 -5.23
CA GLU A 7 0.24 27.05 -5.95
C GLU A 7 0.52 25.55 -6.10
N TYR A 8 1.78 25.19 -6.37
CA TYR A 8 2.23 23.79 -6.40
C TYR A 8 1.99 23.10 -5.05
N LEU A 9 2.39 23.73 -3.94
CA LEU A 9 2.24 23.17 -2.60
C LEU A 9 0.79 23.10 -2.09
N LYS A 10 -0.16 23.78 -2.74
CA LYS A 10 -1.60 23.65 -2.45
C LYS A 10 -2.17 22.32 -2.96
N ASN A 11 -1.58 21.74 -3.99
CA ASN A 11 -2.03 20.45 -4.53
C ASN A 11 -1.21 19.31 -3.88
N THR A 12 -1.63 18.90 -2.69
CA THR A 12 -0.95 17.88 -1.87
C THR A 12 -0.69 16.58 -2.60
N ARG A 13 -1.70 16.09 -3.33
CA ARG A 13 -1.61 14.84 -4.08
C ARG A 13 -0.61 14.92 -5.24
N LYS A 14 -0.52 16.06 -5.92
CA LYS A 14 0.46 16.29 -6.99
C LYS A 14 1.88 16.30 -6.42
N VAL A 15 2.08 17.00 -5.31
CA VAL A 15 3.37 17.06 -4.60
C VAL A 15 3.83 15.66 -4.20
N TYR A 16 2.94 14.85 -3.64
CA TYR A 16 3.25 13.48 -3.24
C TYR A 16 3.54 12.57 -4.44
N ASN A 17 2.76 12.67 -5.51
CA ASN A 17 3.01 11.90 -6.73
C ASN A 17 4.36 12.25 -7.35
N ASP A 18 4.73 13.53 -7.40
CA ASP A 18 6.03 13.98 -7.91
C ASP A 18 7.17 13.47 -7.02
N PHE A 19 6.99 13.47 -5.70
CA PHE A 19 7.93 12.85 -4.76
C PHE A 19 8.10 11.34 -5.04
N CYS A 20 7.00 10.60 -5.18
CA CYS A 20 7.03 9.17 -5.48
C CYS A 20 7.67 8.86 -6.84
N ASN A 21 7.47 9.72 -7.85
CA ASN A 21 8.10 9.56 -9.16
C ASN A 21 9.61 9.79 -9.12
N LYS A 22 10.07 10.75 -8.31
CA LYS A 22 11.50 11.01 -8.12
C LYS A 22 12.19 9.91 -7.29
N ALA A 23 11.46 9.18 -6.46
CA ALA A 23 11.97 8.10 -5.64
C ALA A 23 12.42 6.85 -6.42
N ASP A 24 12.28 6.85 -7.76
CA ASP A 24 12.89 5.82 -8.61
C ASP A 24 14.42 5.78 -8.46
N SER A 25 15.07 6.95 -8.21
CA SER A 25 16.46 7.06 -7.83
C SER A 25 16.58 7.78 -6.50
N TYR A 26 17.16 7.11 -5.50
CA TYR A 26 17.36 7.69 -4.16
C TYR A 26 18.21 8.97 -4.21
N GLU A 27 19.33 8.95 -4.92
CA GLU A 27 20.24 10.08 -5.02
C GLU A 27 19.55 11.32 -5.64
N SER A 28 18.86 11.11 -6.77
CA SER A 28 18.13 12.20 -7.45
C SER A 28 17.04 12.82 -6.58
N ALA A 29 16.32 11.98 -5.81
CA ALA A 29 15.28 12.45 -4.91
C ALA A 29 15.86 13.20 -3.71
N LYS A 30 16.97 12.73 -3.17
CA LYS A 30 17.70 13.39 -2.07
C LYS A 30 18.23 14.74 -2.51
N ASP A 31 18.91 14.82 -3.64
CA ASP A 31 19.39 16.08 -4.22
C ASP A 31 18.26 17.08 -4.45
N PHE A 32 17.12 16.59 -4.93
CA PHE A 32 15.94 17.45 -5.08
C PHE A 32 15.47 18.01 -3.74
N ILE A 33 15.38 17.20 -2.68
CA ILE A 33 14.98 17.64 -1.34
C ILE A 33 15.98 18.67 -0.79
N ASP A 34 17.27 18.44 -0.97
CA ASP A 34 18.33 19.32 -0.47
C ASP A 34 18.37 20.67 -1.19
N ASN A 35 17.89 20.74 -2.42
CA ASN A 35 17.77 21.97 -3.20
C ASN A 35 16.45 22.73 -2.97
N ILE A 36 15.53 22.22 -2.13
CA ILE A 36 14.31 22.96 -1.79
C ILE A 36 14.67 24.15 -0.87
N PRO A 37 14.28 25.40 -1.21
CA PRO A 37 14.51 26.52 -0.35
C PRO A 37 13.91 26.32 1.05
N ALA A 38 14.65 26.73 2.09
CA ALA A 38 14.27 26.50 3.48
C ALA A 38 12.85 27.03 3.82
N VAL A 39 12.42 28.10 3.17
CA VAL A 39 11.06 28.70 3.33
C VAL A 39 9.96 27.72 2.94
N TYR A 40 10.18 26.85 1.95
CA TYR A 40 9.18 25.91 1.45
C TYR A 40 9.39 24.49 1.98
N LEU A 41 10.57 24.18 2.51
CA LEU A 41 10.93 22.84 2.96
C LEU A 41 10.00 22.31 4.06
N ALA A 42 9.68 23.14 5.04
CA ALA A 42 8.79 22.76 6.15
C ALA A 42 7.41 22.36 5.63
N ARG A 43 6.81 23.18 4.77
CA ARG A 43 5.50 22.92 4.17
C ARG A 43 5.52 21.73 3.23
N TYR A 44 6.57 21.59 2.41
CA TYR A 44 6.76 20.44 1.55
C TYR A 44 6.83 19.14 2.36
N ARG A 45 7.63 19.13 3.43
CA ARG A 45 7.74 17.99 4.34
C ARG A 45 6.40 17.62 4.95
N GLU A 46 5.67 18.58 5.53
CA GLU A 46 4.35 18.34 6.12
C GLU A 46 3.37 17.75 5.11
N THR A 47 3.34 18.31 3.90
CA THR A 47 2.47 17.84 2.82
C THR A 47 2.79 16.40 2.42
N VAL A 48 4.08 16.08 2.20
CA VAL A 48 4.50 14.73 1.81
C VAL A 48 4.22 13.73 2.92
N LEU A 49 4.49 14.08 4.17
CA LEU A 49 4.24 13.19 5.32
C LEU A 49 2.75 12.94 5.53
N ALA A 50 1.91 13.97 5.46
CA ALA A 50 0.46 13.84 5.61
C ALA A 50 -0.16 12.95 4.53
N GLU A 51 0.24 13.15 3.26
CA GLU A 51 -0.24 12.31 2.15
C GLU A 51 0.28 10.88 2.25
N HIS A 52 1.54 10.70 2.64
CA HIS A 52 2.10 9.36 2.85
C HIS A 52 1.32 8.60 3.93
N ASP A 53 1.11 9.21 5.10
CA ASP A 53 0.36 8.61 6.20
C ASP A 53 -1.09 8.30 5.80
N SER A 54 -1.72 9.17 5.01
CA SER A 54 -3.06 8.94 4.46
C SER A 54 -3.08 7.74 3.50
N CYS A 55 -2.11 7.65 2.59
CA CYS A 55 -1.99 6.51 1.66
C CYS A 55 -1.76 5.20 2.41
N VAL A 56 -0.84 5.17 3.38
CA VAL A 56 -0.55 3.97 4.17
C VAL A 56 -1.78 3.51 4.95
N LYS A 57 -2.49 4.42 5.62
CA LYS A 57 -3.72 4.10 6.34
C LYS A 57 -4.83 3.59 5.43
N ASN A 58 -4.97 4.17 4.25
CA ASN A 58 -5.96 3.71 3.28
C ASN A 58 -5.63 2.31 2.75
N ASP A 59 -4.37 2.04 2.41
CA ASP A 59 -3.92 0.72 1.97
C ASP A 59 -4.11 -0.33 3.07
N GLU A 60 -3.82 0.02 4.33
CA GLU A 60 -4.05 -0.85 5.47
C GLU A 60 -5.55 -1.12 5.69
N ALA A 61 -6.40 -0.11 5.58
CA ALA A 61 -7.85 -0.26 5.70
C ALA A 61 -8.42 -1.17 4.61
N VAL A 62 -8.00 -0.98 3.35
CA VAL A 62 -8.41 -1.84 2.23
C VAL A 62 -7.95 -3.28 2.45
N ARG A 63 -6.70 -3.48 2.84
CA ARG A 63 -6.17 -4.83 3.11
C ARG A 63 -6.91 -5.51 4.25
N ASN A 64 -7.18 -4.80 5.35
CA ASN A 64 -7.92 -5.33 6.49
C ASN A 64 -9.36 -5.66 6.11
N PHE A 65 -10.01 -4.83 5.30
CA PHE A 65 -11.36 -5.10 4.77
C PHE A 65 -11.38 -6.37 3.92
N VAL A 66 -10.48 -6.50 2.95
CA VAL A 66 -10.38 -7.69 2.09
C VAL A 66 -10.10 -8.94 2.91
N THR A 67 -9.16 -8.86 3.88
CA THR A 67 -8.84 -9.99 4.76
C THR A 67 -10.05 -10.39 5.61
N SER A 68 -10.82 -9.44 6.14
CA SER A 68 -12.03 -9.71 6.92
C SER A 68 -13.12 -10.37 6.09
N VAL A 69 -13.33 -9.91 4.85
CA VAL A 69 -14.30 -10.51 3.93
C VAL A 69 -13.91 -11.95 3.59
N LEU A 70 -12.64 -12.20 3.27
CA LEU A 70 -12.14 -13.54 2.97
C LEU A 70 -12.28 -14.47 4.18
N LEU A 71 -11.92 -13.99 5.37
CA LEU A 71 -12.04 -14.78 6.60
C LEU A 71 -13.50 -15.12 6.90
N SER A 72 -14.42 -14.15 6.75
CA SER A 72 -15.85 -14.36 6.95
C SER A 72 -16.42 -15.38 5.98
N ALA A 73 -16.04 -15.31 4.69
CA ALA A 73 -16.46 -16.28 3.68
C ALA A 73 -15.94 -17.68 4.01
N PHE A 74 -14.70 -17.79 4.49
CA PHE A 74 -14.09 -19.06 4.89
C PHE A 74 -14.83 -19.67 6.11
N VAL A 75 -15.09 -18.88 7.15
CA VAL A 75 -15.82 -19.33 8.34
C VAL A 75 -17.24 -19.76 7.96
N SER A 76 -17.92 -19.01 7.11
CA SER A 76 -19.27 -19.37 6.63
C SER A 76 -19.28 -20.68 5.86
N ALA A 77 -18.27 -20.92 5.02
CA ALA A 77 -18.12 -22.20 4.29
C ALA A 77 -17.88 -23.37 5.25
N LEU A 78 -17.03 -23.17 6.29
CA LEU A 78 -16.81 -24.18 7.33
C LEU A 78 -18.08 -24.54 8.10
N VAL A 79 -18.82 -23.51 8.54
CA VAL A 79 -20.09 -23.73 9.28
C VAL A 79 -21.11 -24.45 8.41
N SER A 80 -21.24 -24.06 7.15
CA SER A 80 -22.13 -24.73 6.20
C SER A 80 -21.73 -26.19 5.97
N ALA A 81 -20.42 -26.47 5.87
CA ALA A 81 -19.90 -27.82 5.76
C ALA A 81 -20.20 -28.66 7.02
N MET A 82 -20.06 -28.08 8.22
CA MET A 82 -20.34 -28.76 9.48
C MET A 82 -21.82 -29.11 9.66
N ILE A 83 -22.73 -28.22 9.23
CA ILE A 83 -24.18 -28.46 9.28
C ILE A 83 -24.60 -29.54 8.28
N SER A 84 -23.87 -29.66 7.17
CA SER A 84 -24.15 -30.67 6.13
C SER A 84 -23.60 -32.07 6.41
N LEU A 85 -23.09 -32.32 7.62
CA LEU A 85 -22.38 -33.56 8.02
C LEU A 85 -23.19 -34.86 7.92
N GLU A 86 -24.49 -34.80 7.64
CA GLU A 86 -25.31 -35.99 7.36
C GLU A 86 -25.12 -36.57 5.93
N ILE A 87 -24.36 -35.87 5.05
CA ILE A 87 -24.27 -36.22 3.63
C ILE A 87 -22.81 -36.43 3.20
N GLN A 88 -22.44 -37.68 3.03
CA GLN A 88 -21.22 -38.21 2.36
C GLN A 88 -19.97 -37.27 2.36
N THR A 89 -18.95 -37.67 3.08
CA THR A 89 -17.68 -36.95 3.41
C THR A 89 -17.01 -36.23 2.22
N TYR A 90 -17.10 -36.77 1.00
CA TYR A 90 -16.48 -36.18 -0.20
C TYR A 90 -17.18 -34.88 -0.65
N LYS A 91 -18.47 -34.73 -0.40
CA LYS A 91 -19.23 -33.48 -0.77
C LYS A 91 -18.83 -32.29 0.07
N ILE A 92 -18.20 -32.51 1.22
CA ILE A 92 -17.73 -31.47 2.14
C ILE A 92 -16.27 -31.15 1.84
N VAL A 93 -15.46 -32.16 1.60
CA VAL A 93 -14.00 -32.01 1.40
C VAL A 93 -13.70 -31.21 0.13
N ILE A 94 -14.45 -31.43 -0.95
CA ILE A 94 -14.21 -30.75 -2.23
C ILE A 94 -14.42 -29.22 -2.14
N PRO A 95 -15.55 -28.68 -1.63
CA PRO A 95 -15.71 -27.24 -1.45
C PRO A 95 -14.67 -26.62 -0.52
N PHE A 96 -14.25 -27.35 0.51
CA PHE A 96 -13.23 -26.89 1.44
C PHE A 96 -11.87 -26.72 0.76
N ILE A 97 -11.45 -27.72 -0.03
CA ILE A 97 -10.19 -27.64 -0.78
C ILE A 97 -10.25 -26.49 -1.80
N ILE A 98 -11.35 -26.34 -2.53
CA ILE A 98 -11.54 -25.26 -3.50
C ILE A 98 -11.45 -23.90 -2.79
N GLY A 99 -12.09 -23.74 -1.63
CA GLY A 99 -12.03 -22.52 -0.82
C GLY A 99 -10.60 -22.18 -0.36
N MET A 100 -9.85 -23.18 0.10
CA MET A 100 -8.44 -23.01 0.48
C MET A 100 -7.57 -22.57 -0.71
N ILE A 101 -7.70 -23.23 -1.85
CA ILE A 101 -6.97 -22.86 -3.07
C ILE A 101 -7.32 -21.43 -3.49
N TRP A 102 -8.60 -21.07 -3.48
CA TRP A 102 -9.07 -19.75 -3.85
C TRP A 102 -8.51 -18.66 -2.91
N THR A 103 -8.48 -18.91 -1.61
CA THR A 103 -7.91 -18.00 -0.61
C THR A 103 -6.42 -17.76 -0.87
N VAL A 104 -5.67 -18.81 -1.17
CA VAL A 104 -4.24 -18.71 -1.52
C VAL A 104 -4.03 -17.91 -2.81
N VAL A 105 -4.85 -18.17 -3.84
CA VAL A 105 -4.77 -17.44 -5.12
C VAL A 105 -5.04 -15.94 -4.92
N VAL A 106 -6.09 -15.58 -4.19
CA VAL A 106 -6.41 -14.17 -3.90
C VAL A 106 -5.30 -13.52 -3.07
N PHE A 107 -4.75 -14.20 -2.07
CA PHE A 107 -3.62 -13.70 -1.30
C PHE A 107 -2.39 -13.46 -2.17
N LEU A 108 -2.06 -14.38 -3.06
CA LEU A 108 -0.96 -14.22 -4.01
C LEU A 108 -1.23 -13.07 -4.99
N MET A 109 -2.44 -12.91 -5.50
CA MET A 109 -2.79 -11.80 -6.40
C MET A 109 -2.63 -10.44 -5.72
N ILE A 110 -3.08 -10.30 -4.47
CA ILE A 110 -2.94 -9.05 -3.71
C ILE A 110 -1.46 -8.72 -3.47
N ASN A 111 -0.64 -9.74 -3.19
CA ASN A 111 0.77 -9.54 -2.88
C ASN A 111 1.71 -9.66 -4.10
N TRP A 112 1.19 -10.01 -5.28
CA TRP A 112 1.99 -10.27 -6.48
C TRP A 112 2.89 -9.09 -6.87
N ASN A 113 2.38 -7.86 -6.76
CA ASN A 113 3.14 -6.66 -7.06
C ASN A 113 4.35 -6.47 -6.13
N TYR A 114 4.30 -6.98 -4.89
CA TYR A 114 5.41 -6.92 -3.93
C TYR A 114 6.40 -8.08 -4.10
N ILE A 115 5.93 -9.23 -4.61
CA ILE A 115 6.74 -10.45 -4.72
C ILE A 115 7.47 -10.50 -6.06
N ALA A 116 6.80 -10.11 -7.15
CA ALA A 116 7.30 -10.31 -8.51
C ALA A 116 8.06 -9.11 -9.10
N ASP A 117 7.83 -7.88 -8.63
CA ASP A 117 8.41 -6.69 -9.23
C ASP A 117 9.50 -6.06 -8.34
N THR A 118 10.73 -6.43 -8.60
CA THR A 118 11.93 -5.91 -7.92
C THR A 118 12.04 -4.39 -8.00
N LYS A 119 11.62 -3.78 -9.12
CA LYS A 119 11.66 -2.32 -9.31
C LYS A 119 10.66 -1.61 -8.41
N LYS A 120 9.43 -2.12 -8.31
CA LYS A 120 8.41 -1.56 -7.42
C LYS A 120 8.80 -1.69 -5.96
N ARG A 121 9.39 -2.83 -5.59
CA ARG A 121 9.92 -3.05 -4.24
C ARG A 121 11.05 -2.07 -3.93
N GLN A 122 11.99 -1.87 -4.84
CA GLN A 122 13.09 -0.92 -4.67
C GLN A 122 12.57 0.51 -4.53
N LYS A 123 11.64 0.91 -5.37
CA LYS A 123 10.96 2.22 -5.27
C LYS A 123 10.29 2.41 -3.91
N TYR A 124 9.57 1.40 -3.41
CA TYR A 124 8.94 1.46 -2.09
C TYR A 124 9.97 1.64 -0.98
N ILE A 125 11.08 0.89 -1.03
CA ILE A 125 12.18 1.03 -0.06
C ILE A 125 12.76 2.44 -0.12
N ASN A 126 13.01 2.98 -1.31
CA ASN A 126 13.50 4.34 -1.49
C ASN A 126 12.54 5.38 -0.88
N ILE A 127 11.25 5.23 -1.09
CA ILE A 127 10.22 6.10 -0.49
C ILE A 127 10.31 6.05 1.03
N CYS A 128 10.36 4.86 1.64
CA CYS A 128 10.45 4.72 3.10
C CYS A 128 11.72 5.39 3.66
N VAL A 129 12.87 5.21 3.01
CA VAL A 129 14.13 5.82 3.42
C VAL A 129 14.08 7.35 3.28
N LEU A 130 13.54 7.86 2.17
CA LEU A 130 13.37 9.30 1.92
C LEU A 130 12.39 9.96 2.89
N ILE A 131 11.33 9.27 3.28
CA ILE A 131 10.41 9.72 4.35
C ILE A 131 11.16 9.84 5.69
N GLY A 132 12.00 8.85 6.01
CA GLY A 132 12.90 8.93 7.17
C GLY A 132 13.83 10.14 7.11
N TYR A 133 14.42 10.38 5.95
CA TYR A 133 15.28 11.55 5.71
C TYR A 133 14.54 12.89 5.86
N LEU A 134 13.32 12.99 5.29
CA LEU A 134 12.48 14.19 5.46
C LEU A 134 12.08 14.43 6.92
N LYS A 135 11.88 13.40 7.72
CA LYS A 135 11.58 13.53 9.15
C LYS A 135 12.78 14.07 9.96
N SER A 136 14.00 13.83 9.49
CA SER A 136 15.22 14.27 10.17
C SER A 136 15.66 15.68 9.79
N LYS A 137 15.10 16.28 8.74
CA LYS A 137 15.33 17.66 8.29
C LYS A 137 14.32 18.62 8.92
#